data_d87559434817ed28b3a50d3d0fc17816
#
_entry.id   d87559434817ed28b3a50d3d0fc17816
#
_cell.length_a   1.000
_cell.length_b   1.000
_cell.length_c   1.000
_cell.angle_alpha   90.00
_cell.angle_beta   90.00
_cell.angle_gamma   90.00
#
_symmetry.space_group_name_H-M   'P 1'
#
loop_
_entity.id
_entity.type
_entity.pdbx_description
1 polymer ?
#
loop_
_entity_poly.entity_id
_entity_poly.type
_entity_poly.pdbx_seq_one_letter_code
_entity_poly.pdbx_strand_id
1 'polypeptide(L)'
;MSFEEIVSLVGGQANIKRVLAPESQVVISVHDHSLVGELPKGAELIEVLGEWQLSMPRTSTFLDKQLGEIGKVIASQQRLDAAERLVKTECPFRPIWHVAPPQGLLNDPNGFIYHQGQYHLFYQWYPHACAHKDKYWVHLTSGDLINWQWRSIALTPSDWYDSHGVYSGHAVSHGDELMLFYTGNVRLGEQRDRQTMQCMAVSKDGLHFEKYGPVIRELPEGVTGHFRDPKVIRHDDKWLMLIGAQTTDLQGRVAVYHSDNLKDWQYDGLAGDDIAPMGYMWECPDMFALDGQHYFVFGPQGVESSNPHHTAVHRNRIAKVMWDDKGLPRFSELQELDAGFDFYAPQSMQTEDGRRVMCGWMGLPDDVDHPSCDNGWIHQYTAIRELSIEQGQLVQRPLRELAQLRGNLIKIELGNEPVDLKTKSFEIQTTLPWGATLRLFELGEQYVDITLDAETKVLRLDRSNTLIRHGDVIRELELDSEQVALHILSDSSSVEVFINDGQAVMTGRVFTEQNATQCRLINAKAEVEFAEMKAADAALYPL
;
A
#
# COMPACT_ATOMS: atom_id res chain seq x y z
N MET A 1 1.04 -40.53 -2.85
CA MET A 1 -0.39 -40.23 -2.80
C MET A 1 -0.72 -39.31 -3.97
N SER A 2 -1.74 -39.61 -4.76
CA SER A 2 -2.20 -38.71 -5.85
C SER A 2 -3.02 -37.56 -5.30
N PHE A 3 -3.31 -36.57 -6.13
CA PHE A 3 -4.19 -35.46 -5.73
C PHE A 3 -5.59 -35.99 -5.36
N GLU A 4 -6.15 -36.91 -6.13
CA GLU A 4 -7.46 -37.52 -5.88
C GLU A 4 -7.48 -38.30 -4.55
N GLU A 5 -6.40 -39.01 -4.22
CA GLU A 5 -6.26 -39.71 -2.93
C GLU A 5 -6.25 -38.72 -1.75
N ILE A 6 -5.59 -37.57 -1.90
CA ILE A 6 -5.59 -36.50 -0.89
C ILE A 6 -7.00 -35.93 -0.73
N VAL A 7 -7.66 -35.59 -1.83
CA VAL A 7 -9.03 -35.06 -1.81
C VAL A 7 -9.99 -36.04 -1.14
N SER A 8 -9.86 -37.34 -1.43
CA SER A 8 -10.66 -38.38 -0.77
C SER A 8 -10.36 -38.47 0.71
N LEU A 9 -9.07 -38.41 1.10
CA LEU A 9 -8.64 -38.51 2.49
C LEU A 9 -9.18 -37.36 3.36
N VAL A 10 -9.19 -36.16 2.82
CA VAL A 10 -9.68 -34.97 3.55
C VAL A 10 -11.19 -34.76 3.47
N GLY A 11 -11.93 -35.66 2.81
CA GLY A 11 -13.38 -35.60 2.70
C GLY A 11 -13.91 -34.65 1.61
N GLY A 12 -13.08 -34.33 0.61
CA GLY A 12 -13.45 -33.51 -0.55
C GLY A 12 -12.67 -32.20 -0.68
N GLN A 13 -12.68 -31.65 -1.88
CA GLN A 13 -11.96 -30.40 -2.18
C GLN A 13 -12.44 -29.23 -1.30
N ALA A 14 -13.74 -29.14 -1.06
CA ALA A 14 -14.34 -28.06 -0.26
C ALA A 14 -13.88 -28.08 1.21
N ASN A 15 -13.34 -29.18 1.69
CA ASN A 15 -12.80 -29.28 3.05
C ASN A 15 -11.35 -28.81 3.19
N ILE A 16 -10.65 -28.55 2.08
CA ILE A 16 -9.27 -28.06 2.10
C ILE A 16 -9.27 -26.55 2.36
N LYS A 17 -8.70 -26.12 3.48
CA LYS A 17 -8.64 -24.72 3.90
C LYS A 17 -7.30 -24.07 3.54
N ARG A 18 -6.19 -24.79 3.78
CA ARG A 18 -4.83 -24.26 3.66
C ARG A 18 -3.83 -25.39 3.41
N VAL A 19 -2.72 -25.09 2.77
CA VAL A 19 -1.62 -26.02 2.62
C VAL A 19 -0.30 -25.37 3.06
N LEU A 20 0.53 -26.15 3.78
CA LEU A 20 1.88 -25.82 4.19
C LEU A 20 2.82 -26.94 3.78
N ALA A 21 4.07 -26.63 3.55
CA ALA A 21 5.08 -27.62 3.20
C ALA A 21 6.41 -27.35 3.93
N PRO A 22 6.45 -27.47 5.27
CA PRO A 22 7.71 -27.44 6.02
C PRO A 22 8.62 -28.57 5.56
N GLU A 23 9.92 -28.46 5.88
CA GLU A 23 10.99 -29.28 5.26
C GLU A 23 10.71 -30.79 5.13
N SER A 24 10.11 -31.43 6.13
CA SER A 24 9.89 -32.87 6.17
C SER A 24 8.43 -33.30 6.04
N GLN A 25 7.50 -32.35 5.94
CA GLN A 25 6.07 -32.61 6.01
C GLN A 25 5.27 -31.81 4.97
N VAL A 26 4.09 -32.33 4.64
CA VAL A 26 3.00 -31.57 4.04
C VAL A 26 1.89 -31.49 5.07
N VAL A 27 1.40 -30.29 5.33
CA VAL A 27 0.34 -30.03 6.30
C VAL A 27 -0.86 -29.43 5.56
N ILE A 28 -2.02 -30.08 5.68
CA ILE A 28 -3.28 -29.61 5.10
C ILE A 28 -4.22 -29.26 6.22
N SER A 29 -4.55 -27.96 6.35
CA SER A 29 -5.63 -27.53 7.25
C SER A 29 -6.98 -27.82 6.61
N VAL A 30 -7.93 -28.30 7.40
CA VAL A 30 -9.28 -28.66 6.98
C VAL A 30 -10.34 -27.82 7.68
N HIS A 31 -11.48 -27.61 7.04
CA HIS A 31 -12.63 -26.90 7.62
C HIS A 31 -13.35 -27.78 8.66
N ASP A 32 -13.53 -29.06 8.34
CA ASP A 32 -14.21 -30.05 9.19
C ASP A 32 -13.37 -31.32 9.31
N HIS A 33 -12.80 -31.54 10.47
CA HIS A 33 -11.96 -32.70 10.77
C HIS A 33 -12.73 -34.03 10.79
N SER A 34 -14.04 -33.99 11.02
CA SER A 34 -14.89 -35.20 11.04
C SER A 34 -15.02 -35.87 9.67
N LEU A 35 -14.71 -35.14 8.60
CA LEU A 35 -14.72 -35.63 7.22
C LEU A 35 -13.39 -36.30 6.82
N VAL A 36 -12.37 -36.23 7.65
CA VAL A 36 -11.05 -36.85 7.38
C VAL A 36 -11.17 -38.37 7.54
N GLY A 37 -10.76 -39.09 6.49
CA GLY A 37 -10.79 -40.54 6.44
C GLY A 37 -9.71 -41.22 7.29
N GLU A 38 -9.52 -42.53 7.06
CA GLU A 38 -8.50 -43.33 7.74
C GLU A 38 -7.08 -42.81 7.40
N LEU A 39 -6.30 -42.49 8.45
CA LEU A 39 -4.99 -41.89 8.29
C LEU A 39 -3.97 -42.90 7.75
N PRO A 40 -3.20 -42.54 6.71
CA PRO A 40 -2.10 -43.37 6.24
C PRO A 40 -0.97 -43.44 7.27
N LYS A 41 -0.12 -44.45 7.15
CA LYS A 41 1.02 -44.64 8.06
C LYS A 41 1.93 -43.40 8.10
N GLY A 42 2.15 -42.90 9.30
CA GLY A 42 2.99 -41.73 9.56
C GLY A 42 2.27 -40.38 9.36
N ALA A 43 0.97 -40.38 9.09
CA ALA A 43 0.15 -39.17 9.11
C ALA A 43 -0.48 -38.97 10.51
N GLU A 44 -0.67 -37.72 10.87
CA GLU A 44 -1.28 -37.29 12.13
C GLU A 44 -2.32 -36.21 11.87
N LEU A 45 -3.42 -36.23 12.62
CA LEU A 45 -4.42 -35.17 12.62
C LEU A 45 -4.39 -34.50 13.99
N ILE A 46 -3.99 -33.24 14.01
CA ILE A 46 -3.78 -32.47 15.23
C ILE A 46 -4.50 -31.12 15.13
N GLU A 47 -4.87 -30.55 16.26
CA GLU A 47 -5.39 -29.20 16.36
C GLU A 47 -4.26 -28.23 16.73
N VAL A 48 -4.06 -27.20 15.91
CA VAL A 48 -3.07 -26.13 16.12
C VAL A 48 -3.79 -24.78 16.06
N LEU A 49 -3.83 -24.07 17.18
CA LEU A 49 -4.47 -22.73 17.28
C LEU A 49 -5.92 -22.68 16.75
N GLY A 50 -6.70 -23.73 17.00
CA GLY A 50 -8.09 -23.83 16.56
C GLY A 50 -8.27 -24.25 15.09
N GLU A 51 -7.20 -24.64 14.39
CA GLU A 51 -7.26 -25.23 13.06
C GLU A 51 -6.88 -26.72 13.12
N TRP A 52 -7.71 -27.58 12.57
CA TRP A 52 -7.39 -28.98 12.39
C TRP A 52 -6.45 -29.17 11.20
N GLN A 53 -5.31 -29.80 11.44
CA GLN A 53 -4.22 -29.97 10.50
C GLN A 53 -3.89 -31.45 10.32
N LEU A 54 -3.99 -31.93 9.09
CA LEU A 54 -3.50 -33.24 8.66
C LEU A 54 -2.03 -33.09 8.25
N SER A 55 -1.13 -33.63 9.05
CA SER A 55 0.31 -33.66 8.76
C SER A 55 0.69 -35.01 8.17
N MET A 56 1.46 -34.99 7.09
CA MET A 56 1.94 -36.18 6.37
C MET A 56 3.42 -36.05 6.00
N PRO A 57 4.19 -37.17 6.02
CA PRO A 57 5.57 -37.12 5.57
C PRO A 57 5.70 -36.63 4.11
N ARG A 58 6.62 -35.70 3.89
CA ARG A 58 6.94 -35.17 2.57
C ARG A 58 7.84 -36.15 1.83
N THR A 59 7.39 -36.68 0.68
CA THR A 59 8.20 -37.50 -0.23
C THR A 59 8.57 -36.68 -1.45
N SER A 60 9.74 -36.93 -2.05
CA SER A 60 10.26 -36.17 -3.20
C SER A 60 9.35 -36.21 -4.44
N THR A 61 8.51 -37.23 -4.58
CA THR A 61 7.57 -37.39 -5.69
C THR A 61 6.21 -36.71 -5.46
N PHE A 62 5.96 -36.26 -4.22
CA PHE A 62 4.69 -35.66 -3.82
C PHE A 62 4.58 -34.16 -4.17
N LEU A 63 5.68 -33.50 -4.57
CA LEU A 63 5.86 -32.13 -4.18
C LEU A 63 5.30 -31.07 -5.10
N ASP A 64 5.68 -31.02 -6.33
CA ASP A 64 5.38 -29.80 -7.10
C ASP A 64 4.01 -29.85 -7.77
N LYS A 65 3.63 -31.01 -8.28
CA LYS A 65 2.35 -31.16 -9.00
C LYS A 65 1.15 -31.16 -8.05
N GLN A 66 1.19 -31.98 -7.01
CA GLN A 66 0.06 -32.13 -6.06
C GLN A 66 -0.16 -30.85 -5.25
N LEU A 67 0.91 -30.22 -4.77
CA LEU A 67 0.81 -28.94 -4.07
C LEU A 67 0.23 -27.83 -4.97
N GLY A 68 0.64 -27.79 -6.23
CA GLY A 68 0.06 -26.85 -7.21
C GLY A 68 -1.41 -27.11 -7.49
N GLU A 69 -1.86 -28.36 -7.57
CA GLU A 69 -3.29 -28.70 -7.73
C GLU A 69 -4.11 -28.31 -6.47
N ILE A 70 -3.58 -28.55 -5.27
CA ILE A 70 -4.20 -28.11 -4.02
C ILE A 70 -4.30 -26.58 -3.99
N GLY A 71 -3.23 -25.86 -4.35
CA GLY A 71 -3.22 -24.40 -4.41
C GLY A 71 -4.29 -23.83 -5.34
N LYS A 72 -4.49 -24.45 -6.53
CA LYS A 72 -5.54 -24.04 -7.46
C LYS A 72 -6.95 -24.21 -6.88
N VAL A 73 -7.20 -25.31 -6.16
CA VAL A 73 -8.48 -25.53 -5.47
C VAL A 73 -8.73 -24.46 -4.43
N ILE A 74 -7.76 -24.20 -3.57
CA ILE A 74 -7.85 -23.16 -2.54
C ILE A 74 -8.07 -21.78 -3.18
N ALA A 75 -7.32 -21.45 -4.23
CA ALA A 75 -7.46 -20.18 -4.94
C ALA A 75 -8.86 -19.99 -5.53
N SER A 76 -9.44 -21.02 -6.09
CA SER A 76 -10.81 -20.98 -6.64
C SER A 76 -11.83 -20.73 -5.53
N GLN A 77 -11.73 -21.44 -4.41
CA GLN A 77 -12.62 -21.28 -3.25
C GLN A 77 -12.50 -19.87 -2.64
N GLN A 78 -11.28 -19.37 -2.46
CA GLN A 78 -11.04 -18.05 -1.91
C GLN A 78 -11.61 -16.93 -2.78
N ARG A 79 -11.49 -17.05 -4.11
CA ARG A 79 -12.10 -16.07 -5.05
C ARG A 79 -13.62 -16.12 -5.00
N LEU A 80 -14.21 -17.32 -4.95
CA LEU A 80 -15.66 -17.48 -4.84
C LEU A 80 -16.18 -16.91 -3.51
N ASP A 81 -15.57 -17.27 -2.39
CA ASP A 81 -15.95 -16.77 -1.06
C ASP A 81 -15.86 -15.24 -0.96
N ALA A 82 -14.80 -14.65 -1.49
CA ALA A 82 -14.64 -13.20 -1.53
C ALA A 82 -15.69 -12.52 -2.42
N ALA A 83 -16.05 -13.14 -3.56
CA ALA A 83 -17.07 -12.60 -4.47
C ALA A 83 -18.48 -12.73 -3.90
N GLU A 84 -18.84 -13.88 -3.30
CA GLU A 84 -20.15 -14.13 -2.71
C GLU A 84 -20.44 -13.22 -1.50
N ARG A 85 -19.41 -12.87 -0.75
CA ARG A 85 -19.52 -12.00 0.43
C ARG A 85 -19.37 -10.52 0.11
N LEU A 86 -19.17 -10.18 -1.16
CA LEU A 86 -18.92 -8.81 -1.56
C LEU A 86 -20.19 -7.98 -1.38
N VAL A 87 -20.17 -7.06 -0.43
CA VAL A 87 -21.27 -6.13 -0.17
C VAL A 87 -20.73 -4.70 -0.25
N LYS A 88 -21.15 -3.95 -1.26
CA LYS A 88 -20.96 -2.51 -1.29
C LYS A 88 -22.03 -1.85 -0.44
N THR A 89 -21.67 -1.41 0.76
CA THR A 89 -22.57 -0.61 1.60
C THR A 89 -22.52 0.86 1.19
N GLU A 90 -23.67 1.53 1.25
CA GLU A 90 -23.69 2.99 1.20
C GLU A 90 -22.97 3.53 2.44
N CYS A 91 -22.10 4.49 2.24
CA CYS A 91 -21.26 5.06 3.29
C CYS A 91 -20.96 6.53 2.97
N PRO A 92 -21.24 7.47 3.89
CA PRO A 92 -20.99 8.89 3.66
C PRO A 92 -19.50 9.22 3.51
N PHE A 93 -18.63 8.31 3.93
CA PHE A 93 -17.17 8.48 3.89
C PHE A 93 -16.52 7.87 2.65
N ARG A 94 -17.31 7.22 1.77
CA ARG A 94 -16.77 6.58 0.58
C ARG A 94 -16.29 7.62 -0.43
N PRO A 95 -15.04 7.54 -0.88
CA PRO A 95 -14.51 8.48 -1.85
C PRO A 95 -15.25 8.33 -3.19
N ILE A 96 -15.33 9.43 -3.94
CA ILE A 96 -15.96 9.45 -5.26
C ILE A 96 -14.95 9.40 -6.40
N TRP A 97 -13.68 9.66 -6.13
CA TRP A 97 -12.64 9.60 -7.15
C TRP A 97 -11.33 8.93 -6.69
N HIS A 98 -11.08 8.74 -5.40
CA HIS A 98 -9.95 7.93 -4.93
C HIS A 98 -10.26 6.43 -5.00
N VAL A 99 -9.21 5.63 -5.13
CA VAL A 99 -9.32 4.16 -5.06
C VAL A 99 -9.55 3.73 -3.61
N ALA A 100 -10.65 3.00 -3.38
CA ALA A 100 -10.98 2.40 -2.10
C ALA A 100 -11.54 0.98 -2.31
N PRO A 101 -11.44 0.07 -1.32
CA PRO A 101 -11.92 -1.29 -1.47
C PRO A 101 -13.45 -1.35 -1.38
N PRO A 102 -14.10 -2.35 -1.97
CA PRO A 102 -15.55 -2.57 -1.79
C PRO A 102 -15.91 -2.82 -0.32
N GLN A 103 -15.08 -3.60 0.36
CA GLN A 103 -15.19 -3.97 1.77
C GLN A 103 -13.81 -4.37 2.31
N GLY A 104 -13.73 -4.60 3.63
CA GLY A 104 -12.49 -5.06 4.28
C GLY A 104 -11.40 -4.00 4.30
N LEU A 105 -10.16 -4.45 4.33
CA LEU A 105 -9.00 -3.58 4.47
C LEU A 105 -8.17 -3.55 3.18
N LEU A 106 -7.99 -2.35 2.64
CA LEU A 106 -6.99 -2.05 1.62
C LEU A 106 -5.73 -1.51 2.31
N ASN A 107 -4.56 -1.96 1.87
CA ASN A 107 -3.29 -1.33 2.26
C ASN A 107 -2.39 -1.12 1.04
N ASP A 108 -1.15 -1.50 1.06
CA ASP A 108 -0.10 -1.10 0.12
C ASP A 108 -0.50 -1.16 -1.35
N PRO A 109 -0.20 -0.11 -2.13
CA PRO A 109 -0.20 -0.21 -3.59
C PRO A 109 0.91 -1.16 -4.04
N ASN A 110 0.61 -1.97 -5.05
CA ASN A 110 1.50 -2.98 -5.59
C ASN A 110 1.46 -2.97 -7.11
N GLY A 111 2.52 -3.41 -7.72
CA GLY A 111 2.56 -3.63 -9.16
C GLY A 111 2.13 -2.43 -10.00
N PHE A 112 2.37 -1.20 -9.52
CA PHE A 112 2.02 0.03 -10.22
C PHE A 112 2.92 0.20 -11.44
N ILE A 113 2.37 0.00 -12.66
CA ILE A 113 3.15 -0.06 -13.89
C ILE A 113 2.32 0.28 -15.13
N TYR A 114 2.99 0.78 -16.17
CA TYR A 114 2.45 0.85 -17.53
C TYR A 114 2.87 -0.39 -18.34
N HIS A 115 1.91 -1.09 -18.93
CA HIS A 115 2.13 -2.25 -19.76
C HIS A 115 1.10 -2.34 -20.89
N GLN A 116 1.58 -2.48 -22.14
CA GLN A 116 0.76 -2.69 -23.34
C GLN A 116 -0.45 -1.73 -23.47
N GLY A 117 -0.22 -0.43 -23.29
CA GLY A 117 -1.26 0.58 -23.48
C GLY A 117 -2.20 0.78 -22.29
N GLN A 118 -1.93 0.14 -21.14
CA GLN A 118 -2.73 0.26 -19.94
C GLN A 118 -1.84 0.55 -18.72
N TYR A 119 -2.35 1.31 -17.79
CA TYR A 119 -1.81 1.43 -16.44
C TYR A 119 -2.40 0.33 -15.57
N HIS A 120 -1.55 -0.36 -14.84
CA HIS A 120 -1.92 -1.42 -13.91
C HIS A 120 -1.61 -0.97 -12.50
N LEU A 121 -2.52 -1.23 -11.58
CA LEU A 121 -2.38 -0.99 -10.14
C LEU A 121 -2.98 -2.17 -9.41
N PHE A 122 -2.26 -2.68 -8.44
CA PHE A 122 -2.76 -3.72 -7.55
C PHE A 122 -2.83 -3.16 -6.14
N TYR A 123 -3.72 -3.68 -5.32
CA TYR A 123 -3.70 -3.37 -3.90
C TYR A 123 -3.74 -4.62 -3.04
N GLN A 124 -3.00 -4.59 -1.94
CA GLN A 124 -3.19 -5.58 -0.90
C GLN A 124 -4.60 -5.45 -0.33
N TRP A 125 -5.25 -6.58 -0.12
CA TRP A 125 -6.62 -6.62 0.34
C TRP A 125 -6.85 -7.76 1.33
N TYR A 126 -7.52 -7.45 2.44
CA TYR A 126 -8.17 -8.46 3.25
C TYR A 126 -9.68 -8.29 3.15
N PRO A 127 -10.41 -9.21 2.48
CA PRO A 127 -11.82 -9.00 2.13
C PRO A 127 -12.81 -9.15 3.30
N HIS A 128 -12.42 -9.79 4.41
CA HIS A 128 -13.36 -10.29 5.40
C HIS A 128 -13.55 -9.38 6.61
N ALA A 129 -12.67 -8.40 6.84
CA ALA A 129 -12.77 -7.45 7.96
C ALA A 129 -11.84 -6.25 7.77
N CYS A 130 -12.07 -5.18 8.54
CA CYS A 130 -11.15 -4.04 8.70
C CYS A 130 -9.95 -4.42 9.58
N ALA A 131 -9.16 -5.40 9.15
CA ALA A 131 -8.05 -5.95 9.92
C ALA A 131 -6.93 -6.47 9.02
N HIS A 132 -5.69 -6.44 9.51
CA HIS A 132 -4.55 -7.06 8.83
C HIS A 132 -4.54 -8.56 9.10
N LYS A 133 -4.86 -9.35 8.06
CA LYS A 133 -4.77 -10.82 8.05
C LYS A 133 -4.24 -11.31 6.70
N ASP A 134 -4.65 -12.51 6.27
CA ASP A 134 -4.19 -13.13 5.04
C ASP A 134 -4.51 -12.25 3.83
N LYS A 135 -3.48 -11.75 3.16
CA LYS A 135 -3.60 -10.74 2.11
C LYS A 135 -3.81 -11.36 0.73
N TYR A 136 -4.64 -10.68 -0.06
CA TYR A 136 -4.89 -10.92 -1.49
C TYR A 136 -4.32 -9.73 -2.28
N TRP A 137 -4.18 -9.88 -3.59
CA TRP A 137 -3.99 -8.75 -4.49
C TRP A 137 -5.19 -8.61 -5.42
N VAL A 138 -5.78 -7.44 -5.41
CA VAL A 138 -6.80 -7.01 -6.38
C VAL A 138 -6.13 -6.27 -7.51
N HIS A 139 -6.56 -6.52 -8.74
CA HIS A 139 -6.03 -5.90 -9.94
C HIS A 139 -6.99 -4.85 -10.50
N LEU A 140 -6.46 -3.65 -10.71
CA LEU A 140 -7.12 -2.54 -11.39
C LEU A 140 -6.33 -2.16 -12.64
N THR A 141 -7.04 -1.70 -13.69
CA THR A 141 -6.41 -1.06 -14.85
C THR A 141 -7.05 0.27 -15.16
N SER A 142 -6.29 1.17 -15.79
CA SER A 142 -6.76 2.47 -16.26
C SER A 142 -6.08 2.86 -17.56
N GLY A 143 -6.78 3.59 -18.43
CA GLY A 143 -6.19 4.24 -19.60
C GLY A 143 -5.63 5.62 -19.32
N ASP A 144 -5.95 6.22 -18.16
CA ASP A 144 -5.69 7.64 -17.86
C ASP A 144 -5.27 7.94 -16.41
N LEU A 145 -5.02 6.91 -15.59
CA LEU A 145 -4.63 7.01 -14.17
C LEU A 145 -5.73 7.55 -13.23
N ILE A 146 -6.93 7.82 -13.73
CA ILE A 146 -8.06 8.37 -12.96
C ILE A 146 -9.22 7.39 -12.94
N ASN A 147 -9.58 6.88 -14.11
CA ASN A 147 -10.73 6.01 -14.29
C ASN A 147 -10.29 4.55 -14.18
N TRP A 148 -10.24 4.04 -12.94
CA TRP A 148 -9.79 2.69 -12.64
C TRP A 148 -10.90 1.66 -12.77
N GLN A 149 -10.58 0.54 -13.41
CA GLN A 149 -11.50 -0.57 -13.64
C GLN A 149 -11.03 -1.82 -12.90
N TRP A 150 -11.88 -2.39 -12.06
CA TRP A 150 -11.66 -3.69 -11.45
C TRP A 150 -11.53 -4.78 -12.52
N ARG A 151 -10.51 -5.59 -12.42
CA ARG A 151 -10.29 -6.72 -13.32
C ARG A 151 -10.54 -8.05 -12.62
N SER A 152 -9.81 -8.31 -11.55
CA SER A 152 -9.91 -9.58 -10.83
C SER A 152 -9.25 -9.51 -9.46
N ILE A 153 -9.43 -10.57 -8.68
CA ILE A 153 -8.51 -10.91 -7.60
C ILE A 153 -7.34 -11.65 -8.27
N ALA A 154 -6.26 -10.94 -8.53
CA ALA A 154 -5.11 -11.46 -9.27
C ALA A 154 -4.41 -12.59 -8.51
N LEU A 155 -4.10 -12.38 -7.22
CA LEU A 155 -3.40 -13.33 -6.38
C LEU A 155 -4.17 -13.57 -5.08
N THR A 156 -4.22 -14.83 -4.65
CA THR A 156 -4.81 -15.27 -3.38
C THR A 156 -3.79 -16.03 -2.55
N PRO A 157 -3.91 -16.08 -1.21
CA PRO A 157 -2.98 -16.80 -0.33
C PRO A 157 -3.27 -18.32 -0.36
N SER A 158 -3.00 -18.96 -1.47
CA SER A 158 -3.48 -20.31 -1.81
C SER A 158 -2.41 -21.39 -1.80
N ASP A 159 -1.16 -21.01 -2.01
CA ASP A 159 -0.06 -21.97 -2.17
C ASP A 159 0.74 -22.12 -0.87
N TRP A 160 1.48 -23.22 -0.76
CA TRP A 160 2.25 -23.56 0.44
C TRP A 160 3.28 -22.48 0.84
N TYR A 161 3.72 -21.64 -0.11
CA TYR A 161 4.71 -20.58 0.10
C TYR A 161 4.08 -19.21 0.41
N ASP A 162 2.76 -19.07 0.28
CA ASP A 162 2.05 -17.82 0.54
C ASP A 162 0.72 -17.99 1.32
N SER A 163 0.53 -19.13 1.94
CA SER A 163 -0.74 -19.55 2.56
C SER A 163 -1.25 -18.65 3.68
N HIS A 164 -0.43 -17.74 4.21
CA HIS A 164 -0.81 -16.72 5.20
C HIS A 164 -0.68 -15.30 4.66
N GLY A 165 -0.68 -15.12 3.36
CA GLY A 165 -0.75 -13.82 2.70
C GLY A 165 0.17 -13.71 1.50
N VAL A 166 -0.38 -13.12 0.45
CA VAL A 166 0.37 -12.54 -0.67
C VAL A 166 0.75 -11.13 -0.23
N TYR A 167 1.98 -10.96 0.27
CA TYR A 167 2.46 -9.68 0.76
C TYR A 167 2.91 -8.78 -0.38
N SER A 168 3.29 -7.54 -0.06
CA SER A 168 3.58 -6.51 -1.05
C SER A 168 4.71 -6.86 -2.00
N GLY A 169 4.73 -6.16 -3.10
CA GLY A 169 5.72 -6.31 -4.15
C GLY A 169 5.49 -5.42 -5.35
N HIS A 170 6.10 -5.76 -6.46
CA HIS A 170 6.22 -4.91 -7.63
C HIS A 170 5.88 -5.67 -8.92
N ALA A 171 5.67 -4.94 -10.03
CA ALA A 171 5.51 -5.51 -11.37
C ALA A 171 6.66 -5.13 -12.28
N VAL A 172 6.96 -6.01 -13.22
CA VAL A 172 7.92 -5.81 -14.31
C VAL A 172 7.25 -6.11 -15.64
N SER A 173 7.34 -5.18 -16.58
CA SER A 173 6.98 -5.41 -17.98
C SER A 173 8.22 -5.90 -18.72
N HIS A 174 8.21 -7.14 -19.22
CA HIS A 174 9.33 -7.74 -19.93
C HIS A 174 8.86 -8.48 -21.18
N GLY A 175 9.16 -7.90 -22.34
CA GLY A 175 8.58 -8.37 -23.60
C GLY A 175 7.05 -8.23 -23.58
N ASP A 176 6.37 -9.31 -23.91
CA ASP A 176 4.90 -9.36 -23.89
C ASP A 176 4.33 -9.82 -22.54
N GLU A 177 5.18 -10.08 -21.55
CA GLU A 177 4.77 -10.61 -20.25
C GLU A 177 4.74 -9.51 -19.19
N LEU A 178 3.71 -9.53 -18.35
CA LEU A 178 3.62 -8.79 -17.11
C LEU A 178 3.94 -9.71 -15.94
N MET A 179 5.04 -9.45 -15.26
CA MET A 179 5.53 -10.28 -14.15
C MET A 179 5.29 -9.56 -12.83
N LEU A 180 4.70 -10.24 -11.86
CA LEU A 180 4.52 -9.77 -10.49
C LEU A 180 5.55 -10.44 -9.59
N PHE A 181 6.28 -9.64 -8.82
CA PHE A 181 7.18 -10.09 -7.76
C PHE A 181 6.55 -9.71 -6.42
N TYR A 182 6.42 -10.67 -5.52
CA TYR A 182 5.75 -10.47 -4.24
C TYR A 182 6.36 -11.34 -3.14
N THR A 183 6.05 -11.04 -1.91
CA THR A 183 6.47 -11.88 -0.79
C THR A 183 5.37 -12.86 -0.43
N GLY A 184 5.67 -14.14 -0.54
CA GLY A 184 4.86 -15.20 0.04
C GLY A 184 5.11 -15.28 1.55
N ASN A 185 4.07 -15.14 2.35
CA ASN A 185 4.15 -15.19 3.81
C ASN A 185 3.50 -16.47 4.34
N VAL A 186 4.23 -17.15 5.21
CA VAL A 186 3.78 -18.37 5.90
C VAL A 186 4.01 -18.24 7.39
N ARG A 187 3.13 -18.85 8.20
CA ARG A 187 3.24 -18.94 9.66
C ARG A 187 3.25 -20.39 10.06
N LEU A 188 4.31 -20.83 10.71
CA LEU A 188 4.54 -22.22 11.06
C LEU A 188 4.38 -22.44 12.57
N GLY A 189 3.77 -23.59 12.92
CA GLY A 189 3.64 -24.07 14.28
C GLY A 189 2.83 -23.16 15.21
N GLU A 190 2.81 -23.52 16.49
CA GLU A 190 2.09 -22.78 17.54
C GLU A 190 2.68 -21.40 17.82
N GLN A 191 3.98 -21.23 17.62
CA GLN A 191 4.67 -19.96 17.80
C GLN A 191 4.42 -18.99 16.63
N ARG A 192 3.78 -19.49 15.56
CA ARG A 192 3.53 -18.73 14.32
C ARG A 192 4.81 -18.15 13.73
N ASP A 193 5.88 -18.93 13.73
CA ASP A 193 7.16 -18.53 13.17
C ASP A 193 7.00 -18.06 11.73
N ARG A 194 7.56 -16.91 11.43
CA ARG A 194 7.45 -16.30 10.10
C ARG A 194 8.44 -16.94 9.15
N GLN A 195 7.92 -17.44 8.05
CA GLN A 195 8.70 -17.84 6.89
C GLN A 195 8.26 -16.97 5.70
N THR A 196 9.22 -16.34 5.04
CA THR A 196 8.98 -15.51 3.86
C THR A 196 9.84 -15.99 2.70
N MET A 197 9.27 -15.94 1.51
CA MET A 197 9.93 -16.25 0.24
C MET A 197 9.59 -15.17 -0.76
N GLN A 198 10.52 -14.82 -1.65
CA GLN A 198 10.18 -13.92 -2.74
C GLN A 198 9.67 -14.75 -3.90
N CYS A 199 8.50 -14.43 -4.40
CA CYS A 199 7.72 -15.21 -5.34
C CYS A 199 7.48 -14.43 -6.62
N MET A 200 7.17 -15.16 -7.69
CA MET A 200 6.83 -14.57 -8.98
C MET A 200 5.51 -15.16 -9.50
N ALA A 201 4.72 -14.30 -10.16
CA ALA A 201 3.58 -14.70 -10.99
C ALA A 201 3.70 -14.00 -12.35
N VAL A 202 3.18 -14.63 -13.40
CA VAL A 202 3.34 -14.16 -14.79
C VAL A 202 1.99 -14.11 -15.48
N SER A 203 1.78 -13.06 -16.26
CA SER A 203 0.64 -12.91 -17.16
C SER A 203 1.12 -12.64 -18.58
N LYS A 204 0.48 -13.30 -19.56
CA LYS A 204 0.71 -13.08 -21.00
C LYS A 204 -0.32 -12.15 -21.65
N ASP A 205 -1.43 -11.92 -20.97
CA ASP A 205 -2.53 -11.08 -21.45
C ASP A 205 -2.74 -9.82 -20.58
N GLY A 206 -1.88 -9.64 -19.56
CA GLY A 206 -1.97 -8.55 -18.59
C GLY A 206 -3.14 -8.68 -17.61
N LEU A 207 -3.95 -9.73 -17.67
CA LEU A 207 -5.18 -9.89 -16.87
C LEU A 207 -5.19 -11.14 -16.01
N HIS A 208 -4.71 -12.27 -16.53
CA HIS A 208 -4.69 -13.55 -15.83
C HIS A 208 -3.26 -13.89 -15.41
N PHE A 209 -3.07 -14.10 -14.12
CA PHE A 209 -1.75 -14.36 -13.53
C PHE A 209 -1.62 -15.82 -13.10
N GLU A 210 -0.57 -16.47 -13.57
CA GLU A 210 -0.16 -17.80 -13.13
C GLU A 210 1.02 -17.67 -12.17
N LYS A 211 0.92 -18.27 -10.99
CA LYS A 211 2.00 -18.29 -10.01
C LYS A 211 3.13 -19.21 -10.50
N TYR A 212 4.32 -18.64 -10.65
CA TYR A 212 5.55 -19.38 -10.92
C TYR A 212 6.08 -20.05 -9.64
N GLY A 213 5.86 -19.39 -8.50
CA GLY A 213 6.35 -19.80 -7.19
C GLY A 213 7.59 -19.02 -6.73
N PRO A 214 8.28 -19.52 -5.68
CA PRO A 214 9.42 -18.84 -5.11
C PRO A 214 10.63 -18.78 -6.05
N VAL A 215 11.18 -17.56 -6.21
CA VAL A 215 12.44 -17.28 -6.91
C VAL A 215 13.59 -17.02 -5.93
N ILE A 216 13.29 -16.62 -4.68
CA ILE A 216 14.23 -16.58 -3.55
C ILE A 216 13.56 -17.31 -2.40
N ARG A 217 14.16 -18.43 -1.97
CA ARG A 217 13.58 -19.32 -0.95
C ARG A 217 14.19 -19.15 0.42
N GLU A 218 15.43 -18.74 0.47
CA GLU A 218 16.21 -18.71 1.70
C GLU A 218 16.50 -17.27 2.13
N LEU A 219 16.59 -17.06 3.42
CA LEU A 219 16.99 -15.79 3.99
C LEU A 219 18.52 -15.62 3.87
N PRO A 220 19.02 -14.41 3.62
CA PRO A 220 20.43 -14.12 3.75
C PRO A 220 20.92 -14.35 5.19
N GLU A 221 22.19 -14.68 5.34
CA GLU A 221 22.81 -14.78 6.67
C GLU A 221 22.66 -13.46 7.44
N GLY A 222 22.30 -13.53 8.72
CA GLY A 222 22.09 -12.38 9.58
C GLY A 222 20.77 -11.63 9.41
N VAL A 223 19.83 -12.18 8.58
CA VAL A 223 18.50 -11.61 8.37
C VAL A 223 17.43 -12.46 9.04
N THR A 224 16.42 -11.83 9.64
CA THR A 224 15.29 -12.51 10.26
C THR A 224 14.19 -12.83 9.23
N GLY A 225 13.11 -13.51 9.66
CA GLY A 225 11.91 -13.73 8.84
C GLY A 225 11.16 -12.45 8.45
N HIS A 226 11.53 -11.27 8.95
CA HIS A 226 11.11 -9.97 8.43
C HIS A 226 11.94 -9.61 7.18
N PHE A 227 11.54 -10.19 6.06
CA PHE A 227 12.22 -10.10 4.77
C PHE A 227 11.16 -10.08 3.67
N ARG A 228 10.83 -8.91 3.12
CA ARG A 228 9.63 -8.71 2.28
C ARG A 228 9.67 -7.50 1.37
N ASP A 229 8.65 -7.43 0.50
CA ASP A 229 8.29 -6.30 -0.36
C ASP A 229 9.32 -6.07 -1.50
N PRO A 230 9.51 -7.05 -2.40
CA PRO A 230 10.51 -6.94 -3.45
C PRO A 230 10.16 -5.85 -4.46
N LYS A 231 11.10 -4.93 -4.70
CA LYS A 231 11.11 -3.96 -5.79
C LYS A 231 12.12 -4.40 -6.84
N VAL A 232 11.68 -4.55 -8.08
CA VAL A 232 12.55 -4.93 -9.20
C VAL A 232 12.73 -3.75 -10.14
N ILE A 233 13.97 -3.41 -10.44
CA ILE A 233 14.35 -2.34 -11.38
C ILE A 233 15.38 -2.81 -12.38
N ARG A 234 15.47 -2.14 -13.51
CA ARG A 234 16.60 -2.28 -14.43
C ARG A 234 17.71 -1.32 -13.98
N HIS A 235 18.92 -1.84 -13.80
CA HIS A 235 20.09 -1.04 -13.51
C HIS A 235 21.26 -1.58 -14.34
N ASP A 236 21.82 -0.72 -15.18
CA ASP A 236 22.78 -1.11 -16.21
C ASP A 236 22.26 -2.30 -17.05
N ASP A 237 23.06 -3.35 -17.18
CA ASP A 237 22.73 -4.53 -17.95
C ASP A 237 22.03 -5.64 -17.14
N LYS A 238 21.70 -5.38 -15.86
CA LYS A 238 21.11 -6.36 -14.95
C LYS A 238 19.75 -5.91 -14.40
N TRP A 239 19.02 -6.86 -13.88
CA TRP A 239 17.88 -6.63 -13.01
C TRP A 239 18.37 -6.61 -11.57
N LEU A 240 17.93 -5.61 -10.80
CA LEU A 240 18.12 -5.56 -9.35
C LEU A 240 16.79 -5.80 -8.65
N MET A 241 16.84 -6.57 -7.56
CA MET A 241 15.74 -6.72 -6.62
C MET A 241 16.15 -6.18 -5.27
N LEU A 242 15.39 -5.21 -4.77
CA LEU A 242 15.54 -4.60 -3.46
C LEU A 242 14.46 -5.17 -2.55
N ILE A 243 14.84 -5.71 -1.40
CA ILE A 243 13.92 -6.37 -0.47
C ILE A 243 14.11 -5.77 0.91
N GLY A 244 13.01 -5.31 1.53
CA GLY A 244 13.06 -4.85 2.91
C GLY A 244 13.49 -5.97 3.85
N ALA A 245 14.39 -5.68 4.77
CA ALA A 245 15.01 -6.65 5.65
C ALA A 245 15.15 -6.13 7.09
N GLN A 246 15.06 -7.07 8.04
CA GLN A 246 15.45 -6.86 9.43
C GLN A 246 16.65 -7.74 9.72
N THR A 247 17.72 -7.14 10.26
CA THR A 247 18.87 -7.91 10.73
C THR A 247 18.58 -8.58 12.07
N THR A 248 19.40 -9.58 12.45
CA THR A 248 19.26 -10.30 13.73
C THR A 248 19.50 -9.41 14.96
N ASP A 249 20.18 -8.28 14.80
CA ASP A 249 20.31 -7.22 15.81
C ASP A 249 19.22 -6.13 15.70
N LEU A 250 18.11 -6.47 15.03
CA LEU A 250 16.89 -5.66 14.93
C LEU A 250 17.10 -4.29 14.27
N GLN A 251 17.87 -4.23 13.20
CA GLN A 251 18.04 -3.04 12.39
C GLN A 251 17.33 -3.18 11.04
N GLY A 252 16.62 -2.13 10.62
CA GLY A 252 16.07 -2.03 9.27
C GLY A 252 17.17 -1.89 8.23
N ARG A 253 17.08 -2.64 7.13
CA ARG A 253 18.01 -2.65 6.00
C ARG A 253 17.26 -2.94 4.70
N VAL A 254 17.97 -2.82 3.59
CA VAL A 254 17.52 -3.35 2.30
C VAL A 254 18.52 -4.39 1.81
N ALA A 255 18.01 -5.57 1.44
CA ALA A 255 18.81 -6.60 0.78
C ALA A 255 18.78 -6.38 -0.73
N VAL A 256 19.93 -6.56 -1.36
CA VAL A 256 20.13 -6.34 -2.79
C VAL A 256 20.47 -7.65 -3.46
N TYR A 257 19.76 -7.95 -4.53
CA TYR A 257 20.01 -9.10 -5.41
C TYR A 257 20.09 -8.63 -6.84
N HIS A 258 20.82 -9.38 -7.68
CA HIS A 258 20.80 -9.19 -9.13
C HIS A 258 20.41 -10.44 -9.89
N SER A 259 19.93 -10.25 -11.14
CA SER A 259 19.57 -11.31 -12.06
C SER A 259 19.76 -10.88 -13.50
N ASP A 260 20.12 -11.84 -14.37
CA ASP A 260 20.14 -11.64 -15.82
C ASP A 260 18.80 -12.01 -16.49
N ASN A 261 17.96 -12.82 -15.82
CA ASN A 261 16.79 -13.47 -16.43
C ASN A 261 15.48 -13.36 -15.60
N LEU A 262 15.47 -12.58 -14.51
CA LEU A 262 14.32 -12.40 -13.60
C LEU A 262 13.89 -13.65 -12.81
N LYS A 263 14.59 -14.76 -12.94
CA LYS A 263 14.26 -16.04 -12.29
C LYS A 263 15.35 -16.50 -11.32
N ASP A 264 16.59 -16.39 -11.74
CA ASP A 264 17.75 -16.78 -10.95
C ASP A 264 18.38 -15.53 -10.33
N TRP A 265 18.31 -15.43 -9.00
CA TRP A 265 18.74 -14.25 -8.24
C TRP A 265 19.98 -14.56 -7.42
N GLN A 266 20.96 -13.67 -7.47
CA GLN A 266 22.19 -13.74 -6.69
C GLN A 266 22.22 -12.61 -5.67
N TYR A 267 22.55 -12.96 -4.44
CA TYR A 267 22.65 -12.01 -3.32
C TYR A 267 23.94 -11.20 -3.41
N ASP A 268 23.83 -9.87 -3.35
CA ASP A 268 24.94 -8.94 -3.40
C ASP A 268 25.31 -8.40 -2.01
N GLY A 269 24.34 -8.22 -1.13
CA GLY A 269 24.57 -7.71 0.22
C GLY A 269 23.40 -6.96 0.83
N LEU A 270 23.63 -6.43 2.04
CA LEU A 270 22.73 -5.49 2.71
C LEU A 270 23.23 -4.07 2.51
N ALA A 271 22.31 -3.12 2.32
CA ALA A 271 22.58 -1.69 2.29
C ALA A 271 21.78 -0.97 3.38
N GLY A 272 22.24 0.25 3.76
CA GLY A 272 21.62 1.09 4.78
C GLY A 272 22.38 1.15 6.10
N ASP A 273 23.62 0.66 6.14
CA ASP A 273 24.53 0.80 7.28
C ASP A 273 25.28 2.15 7.29
N ASP A 274 25.17 2.91 6.23
CA ASP A 274 25.79 4.23 6.01
C ASP A 274 24.95 5.40 6.55
N ILE A 275 23.74 5.14 6.99
CA ILE A 275 22.87 6.13 7.65
C ILE A 275 22.61 5.76 9.11
N ALA A 276 22.19 6.73 9.90
CA ALA A 276 21.81 6.50 11.29
C ALA A 276 20.76 5.40 11.40
N PRO A 277 20.80 4.54 12.43
CA PRO A 277 19.79 3.50 12.65
C PRO A 277 18.38 4.09 12.61
N MET A 278 17.51 3.48 11.81
CA MET A 278 16.15 3.97 11.59
C MET A 278 15.15 2.82 11.61
N GLY A 279 14.54 2.63 12.78
CA GLY A 279 13.58 1.57 13.00
C GLY A 279 14.17 0.15 12.92
N TYR A 280 13.31 -0.82 13.19
CA TYR A 280 13.71 -2.23 13.23
C TYR A 280 13.48 -2.99 11.92
N MET A 281 12.75 -2.40 10.98
CA MET A 281 12.43 -2.99 9.68
C MET A 281 12.19 -1.88 8.67
N TRP A 282 12.64 -2.07 7.43
CA TRP A 282 12.31 -1.19 6.30
C TRP A 282 11.34 -1.91 5.38
N GLU A 283 10.11 -1.39 5.28
CA GLU A 283 9.07 -1.93 4.42
C GLU A 283 8.99 -1.21 3.08
N CYS A 284 8.43 -1.91 2.10
CA CYS A 284 8.02 -1.36 0.81
C CYS A 284 9.10 -0.51 0.14
N PRO A 285 10.33 -1.03 -0.06
CA PRO A 285 11.35 -0.28 -0.78
C PRO A 285 10.86 0.04 -2.19
N ASP A 286 11.05 1.29 -2.60
CA ASP A 286 10.88 1.73 -3.99
C ASP A 286 12.14 2.47 -4.45
N MET A 287 12.57 2.23 -5.67
CA MET A 287 13.73 2.91 -6.24
C MET A 287 13.42 3.32 -7.67
N PHE A 288 13.77 4.56 -8.01
CA PHE A 288 13.57 5.11 -9.34
C PHE A 288 14.61 6.17 -9.68
N ALA A 289 14.80 6.38 -10.98
CA ALA A 289 15.58 7.49 -11.48
C ALA A 289 14.68 8.69 -11.79
N LEU A 290 15.16 9.89 -11.44
CA LEU A 290 14.53 11.16 -11.77
C LEU A 290 15.63 12.18 -12.04
N ASP A 291 15.62 12.80 -13.22
CA ASP A 291 16.64 13.74 -13.70
C ASP A 291 18.10 13.22 -13.58
N GLY A 292 18.29 11.93 -13.86
CA GLY A 292 19.61 11.28 -13.82
C GLY A 292 20.11 10.90 -12.42
N GLN A 293 19.34 11.19 -11.37
CA GLN A 293 19.63 10.82 -9.99
C GLN A 293 18.71 9.68 -9.55
N HIS A 294 19.24 8.66 -8.86
CA HIS A 294 18.43 7.64 -8.23
C HIS A 294 17.95 8.08 -6.85
N TYR A 295 16.69 7.74 -6.57
CA TYR A 295 16.04 7.97 -5.28
C TYR A 295 15.54 6.63 -4.72
N PHE A 296 15.65 6.49 -3.41
CA PHE A 296 15.17 5.33 -2.66
C PHE A 296 14.09 5.75 -1.68
N VAL A 297 12.94 5.12 -1.76
CA VAL A 297 11.80 5.33 -0.85
C VAL A 297 11.60 4.09 -0.02
N PHE A 298 11.31 4.26 1.27
CA PHE A 298 11.08 3.14 2.19
C PHE A 298 10.23 3.56 3.39
N GLY A 299 9.62 2.57 4.04
CA GLY A 299 8.82 2.72 5.26
C GLY A 299 9.54 2.14 6.48
N PRO A 300 10.34 2.93 7.24
CA PRO A 300 10.94 2.43 8.46
C PRO A 300 9.88 2.25 9.55
N GLN A 301 9.87 1.05 10.18
CA GLN A 301 8.99 0.70 11.30
C GLN A 301 9.72 0.87 12.64
N GLY A 302 9.02 1.39 13.66
CA GLY A 302 9.55 1.54 15.01
C GLY A 302 10.46 2.75 15.17
N VAL A 303 10.20 3.82 14.43
CA VAL A 303 10.92 5.10 14.58
C VAL A 303 10.25 5.92 15.68
N GLU A 304 10.86 5.94 16.85
CA GLU A 304 10.37 6.76 17.97
C GLU A 304 10.47 8.26 17.67
N SER A 305 9.57 9.02 18.25
CA SER A 305 9.54 10.47 18.15
C SER A 305 9.32 11.12 19.51
N SER A 306 10.04 12.20 19.77
CA SER A 306 9.80 13.08 20.93
C SER A 306 8.73 14.15 20.67
N ASN A 307 8.27 14.29 19.41
CA ASN A 307 7.22 15.24 19.08
C ASN A 307 5.84 14.68 19.50
N PRO A 308 5.13 15.33 20.45
CA PRO A 308 3.83 14.86 20.93
C PRO A 308 2.72 14.88 19.85
N HIS A 309 2.94 15.61 18.78
CA HIS A 309 2.01 15.68 17.64
C HIS A 309 2.38 14.71 16.50
N HIS A 310 3.43 13.91 16.66
CA HIS A 310 3.86 12.93 15.68
C HIS A 310 4.29 11.63 16.37
N THR A 311 3.33 10.94 16.96
CA THR A 311 3.57 9.73 17.76
C THR A 311 3.59 8.44 16.95
N ALA A 312 3.09 8.46 15.69
CA ALA A 312 3.15 7.30 14.82
C ALA A 312 4.61 6.82 14.65
N VAL A 313 4.83 5.53 14.85
CA VAL A 313 6.16 4.90 14.77
C VAL A 313 6.49 4.37 13.37
N HIS A 314 5.53 4.38 12.46
CA HIS A 314 5.70 4.05 11.06
C HIS A 314 5.87 5.34 10.26
N ARG A 315 6.96 5.42 9.50
CA ARG A 315 7.36 6.63 8.78
C ARG A 315 7.44 6.35 7.29
N ASN A 316 7.47 7.40 6.50
CA ASN A 316 7.84 7.36 5.11
C ASN A 316 9.12 8.17 4.90
N ARG A 317 10.04 7.67 4.11
CA ARG A 317 11.33 8.32 3.86
C ARG A 317 11.71 8.22 2.40
N ILE A 318 12.41 9.24 1.93
CA ILE A 318 13.09 9.26 0.64
C ILE A 318 14.54 9.68 0.85
N ALA A 319 15.45 9.06 0.11
CA ALA A 319 16.87 9.37 0.13
C ALA A 319 17.42 9.44 -1.29
N LYS A 320 18.46 10.23 -1.49
CA LYS A 320 19.29 10.15 -2.70
C LYS A 320 20.17 8.91 -2.64
N VAL A 321 20.39 8.29 -3.78
CA VAL A 321 21.19 7.07 -3.93
C VAL A 321 22.47 7.36 -4.68
N MET A 322 23.59 6.92 -4.12
CA MET A 322 24.85 6.74 -4.80
C MET A 322 25.20 5.25 -4.83
N TRP A 323 26.00 4.82 -5.77
CA TRP A 323 26.42 3.42 -5.89
C TRP A 323 27.87 3.30 -5.43
N ASP A 324 28.16 2.32 -4.57
CA ASP A 324 29.53 2.03 -4.16
C ASP A 324 30.27 1.17 -5.21
N ASP A 325 31.56 0.92 -4.98
CA ASP A 325 32.41 0.14 -5.89
C ASP A 325 31.95 -1.33 -6.06
N LYS A 326 31.08 -1.81 -5.18
CA LYS A 326 30.50 -3.16 -5.23
C LYS A 326 29.13 -3.17 -5.91
N GLY A 327 28.59 -2.02 -6.31
CA GLY A 327 27.26 -1.87 -6.88
C GLY A 327 26.14 -1.89 -5.83
N LEU A 328 26.44 -1.67 -4.55
CA LEU A 328 25.42 -1.51 -3.52
C LEU A 328 24.99 -0.04 -3.39
N PRO A 329 23.70 0.23 -3.16
CA PRO A 329 23.22 1.60 -2.95
C PRO A 329 23.68 2.14 -1.60
N ARG A 330 24.08 3.41 -1.60
CA ARG A 330 24.42 4.23 -0.44
C ARG A 330 23.44 5.41 -0.38
N PHE A 331 22.97 5.71 0.81
CA PHE A 331 21.87 6.64 1.02
C PHE A 331 22.33 7.96 1.64
N SER A 332 21.75 9.05 1.16
CA SER A 332 22.04 10.40 1.66
C SER A 332 20.81 11.29 1.56
N GLU A 333 20.88 12.47 2.19
CA GLU A 333 19.85 13.50 2.13
C GLU A 333 18.43 12.95 2.42
N LEU A 334 18.29 12.24 3.56
CA LEU A 334 17.00 11.67 3.97
C LEU A 334 15.98 12.77 4.25
N GLN A 335 14.80 12.61 3.67
CA GLN A 335 13.66 13.51 3.85
C GLN A 335 12.40 12.71 4.15
N GLU A 336 11.43 13.39 4.77
CA GLU A 336 10.07 12.89 4.87
C GLU A 336 9.34 13.13 3.54
N LEU A 337 8.66 12.11 3.03
CA LEU A 337 8.00 12.19 1.74
C LEU A 337 6.62 12.87 1.86
N ASP A 338 5.95 12.66 2.99
CA ASP A 338 4.66 13.28 3.33
C ASP A 338 4.64 13.60 4.83
N ALA A 339 4.36 14.84 5.19
CA ALA A 339 4.34 15.33 6.55
C ALA A 339 2.96 15.22 7.23
N GLY A 340 1.99 14.58 6.58
CA GLY A 340 0.63 14.41 7.09
C GLY A 340 0.47 13.24 8.07
N PHE A 341 -0.76 12.80 8.24
CA PHE A 341 -1.14 11.73 9.17
C PHE A 341 -1.06 10.34 8.53
N ASP A 342 -1.55 10.23 7.29
CA ASP A 342 -1.95 8.97 6.69
C ASP A 342 -1.30 8.82 5.31
N PHE A 343 -0.01 8.45 5.29
CA PHE A 343 0.74 8.19 4.07
C PHE A 343 1.81 7.14 4.32
N TYR A 344 1.68 5.98 3.67
CA TYR A 344 2.62 4.87 3.84
C TYR A 344 2.76 4.03 2.56
N ALA A 345 3.80 3.21 2.49
CA ALA A 345 4.07 2.22 1.44
C ALA A 345 3.90 2.72 -0.01
N PRO A 346 4.36 3.92 -0.38
CA PRO A 346 4.14 4.43 -1.74
C PRO A 346 4.88 3.61 -2.78
N GLN A 347 4.27 3.50 -3.97
CA GLN A 347 4.93 2.98 -5.18
C GLN A 347 4.95 4.01 -6.30
N SER A 348 6.05 4.05 -7.03
CA SER A 348 6.21 4.90 -8.21
C SER A 348 6.29 4.08 -9.50
N MET A 349 5.85 4.69 -10.59
CA MET A 349 6.06 4.17 -11.95
C MET A 349 6.40 5.28 -12.93
N GLN A 350 6.92 4.90 -14.09
CA GLN A 350 7.06 5.79 -15.22
C GLN A 350 5.84 5.66 -16.14
N THR A 351 5.21 6.77 -16.47
CA THR A 351 4.09 6.81 -17.41
C THR A 351 4.57 6.62 -18.85
N GLU A 352 3.63 6.38 -19.77
CA GLU A 352 3.92 6.27 -21.21
C GLU A 352 4.66 7.50 -21.76
N ASP A 353 4.30 8.68 -21.30
CA ASP A 353 4.92 9.96 -21.71
C ASP A 353 6.18 10.33 -20.92
N GLY A 354 6.69 9.40 -20.09
CA GLY A 354 7.97 9.50 -19.41
C GLY A 354 7.95 10.21 -18.05
N ARG A 355 6.80 10.67 -17.58
CA ARG A 355 6.66 11.25 -16.23
C ARG A 355 6.88 10.18 -15.14
N ARG A 356 7.42 10.58 -14.00
CA ARG A 356 7.43 9.76 -12.80
C ARG A 356 6.21 10.10 -11.95
N VAL A 357 5.40 9.10 -11.65
CA VAL A 357 4.21 9.26 -10.80
C VAL A 357 4.26 8.30 -9.61
N MET A 358 3.58 8.66 -8.54
CA MET A 358 3.57 7.92 -7.28
C MET A 358 2.16 7.84 -6.71
N CYS A 359 1.83 6.70 -6.11
CA CYS A 359 0.61 6.44 -5.36
C CYS A 359 0.98 5.90 -3.97
N GLY A 360 0.33 6.38 -2.91
CA GLY A 360 0.54 5.93 -1.54
C GLY A 360 -0.71 5.33 -0.91
N TRP A 361 -0.52 4.51 0.11
CA TRP A 361 -1.60 4.09 0.99
C TRP A 361 -1.93 5.23 1.96
N MET A 362 -3.19 5.71 1.92
CA MET A 362 -3.70 6.71 2.87
C MET A 362 -4.19 6.00 4.14
N GLY A 363 -3.24 5.59 4.95
CA GLY A 363 -3.38 4.85 6.20
C GLY A 363 -2.01 4.53 6.80
N LEU A 364 -2.00 3.87 7.96
CA LEU A 364 -0.81 3.40 8.65
C LEU A 364 -1.00 1.95 9.12
N PRO A 365 0.09 1.15 9.31
CA PRO A 365 -0.03 -0.25 9.72
C PRO A 365 -0.82 -0.50 11.01
N ASP A 366 -0.74 0.40 11.98
CA ASP A 366 -1.42 0.27 13.28
C ASP A 366 -2.85 0.84 13.29
N ASP A 367 -3.28 1.46 12.19
CA ASP A 367 -4.56 2.14 12.09
C ASP A 367 -5.62 1.21 11.48
N VAL A 368 -6.43 0.61 12.35
CA VAL A 368 -7.43 -0.42 11.97
C VAL A 368 -8.86 -0.07 12.40
N ASP A 369 -9.09 1.15 12.89
CA ASP A 369 -10.43 1.59 13.30
C ASP A 369 -10.72 3.03 12.85
N HIS A 370 -11.35 3.15 11.69
CA HIS A 370 -11.94 4.39 11.18
C HIS A 370 -13.47 4.35 11.27
N PRO A 371 -14.17 5.50 11.22
CA PRO A 371 -15.63 5.55 11.11
C PRO A 371 -16.20 4.75 9.93
N SER A 372 -15.43 4.58 8.85
CA SER A 372 -15.82 3.74 7.71
C SER A 372 -15.89 2.25 8.02
N CYS A 373 -15.25 1.79 9.12
CA CYS A 373 -15.34 0.38 9.57
C CYS A 373 -16.77 -0.01 9.96
N ASP A 374 -17.58 0.95 10.44
CA ASP A 374 -19.01 0.70 10.71
C ASP A 374 -19.79 0.34 9.44
N ASN A 375 -19.23 0.67 8.28
CA ASN A 375 -19.75 0.33 6.95
C ASN A 375 -18.93 -0.78 6.27
N GLY A 376 -18.06 -1.46 7.01
CA GLY A 376 -17.36 -2.66 6.60
C GLY A 376 -16.12 -2.45 5.71
N TRP A 377 -15.55 -1.24 5.64
CA TRP A 377 -14.34 -0.99 4.86
C TRP A 377 -13.40 0.02 5.54
N ILE A 378 -12.11 -0.07 5.21
CA ILE A 378 -11.10 0.86 5.73
C ILE A 378 -10.02 1.13 4.69
N HIS A 379 -9.48 2.36 4.73
CA HIS A 379 -8.41 2.92 3.92
C HIS A 379 -8.78 3.18 2.45
N GLN A 380 -7.92 3.91 1.81
CA GLN A 380 -7.96 4.27 0.39
C GLN A 380 -6.55 4.60 -0.08
N TYR A 381 -6.36 4.82 -1.37
CA TYR A 381 -5.13 5.40 -1.89
C TYR A 381 -5.17 6.92 -1.91
N THR A 382 -4.00 7.53 -1.96
CA THR A 382 -3.86 8.97 -2.22
C THR A 382 -4.20 9.30 -3.67
N ALA A 383 -4.41 10.55 -3.97
CA ALA A 383 -4.26 11.05 -5.33
C ALA A 383 -2.90 10.62 -5.88
N ILE A 384 -2.86 10.26 -7.15
CA ILE A 384 -1.58 10.03 -7.82
C ILE A 384 -0.87 11.37 -7.95
N ARG A 385 0.43 11.37 -7.66
CA ARG A 385 1.29 12.56 -7.66
C ARG A 385 2.32 12.47 -8.78
N GLU A 386 2.54 13.56 -9.50
CA GLU A 386 3.68 13.71 -10.38
C GLU A 386 4.89 14.17 -9.57
N LEU A 387 6.04 13.52 -9.83
CA LEU A 387 7.31 13.84 -9.17
C LEU A 387 8.22 14.57 -10.12
N SER A 388 8.85 15.64 -9.66
CA SER A 388 9.88 16.39 -10.37
C SER A 388 10.99 16.83 -9.41
N ILE A 389 12.14 17.22 -9.97
CA ILE A 389 13.21 17.88 -9.22
C ILE A 389 13.26 19.33 -9.65
N GLU A 390 13.09 20.25 -8.72
CA GLU A 390 13.18 21.68 -8.96
C GLU A 390 14.17 22.30 -7.95
N GLN A 391 15.16 23.01 -8.46
CA GLN A 391 16.22 23.59 -7.65
C GLN A 391 16.92 22.57 -6.71
N GLY A 392 17.00 21.29 -7.14
CA GLY A 392 17.61 20.19 -6.38
C GLY A 392 16.73 19.58 -5.29
N GLN A 393 15.47 20.01 -5.18
CA GLN A 393 14.48 19.48 -4.24
C GLN A 393 13.42 18.66 -4.96
N LEU A 394 12.93 17.61 -4.31
CA LEU A 394 11.79 16.85 -4.78
C LEU A 394 10.52 17.69 -4.66
N VAL A 395 9.76 17.76 -5.74
CA VAL A 395 8.46 18.41 -5.80
C VAL A 395 7.41 17.37 -6.16
N GLN A 396 6.28 17.41 -5.47
CA GLN A 396 5.14 16.51 -5.67
C GLN A 396 3.91 17.33 -6.03
N ARG A 397 3.36 17.14 -7.21
CA ARG A 397 2.13 17.83 -7.64
C ARG A 397 1.01 16.83 -7.88
N PRO A 398 -0.26 17.22 -7.70
CA PRO A 398 -1.37 16.40 -8.15
C PRO A 398 -1.21 16.01 -9.62
N LEU A 399 -1.58 14.78 -9.96
CA LEU A 399 -1.60 14.30 -11.33
C LEU A 399 -2.40 15.28 -12.20
N ARG A 400 -1.82 15.73 -13.31
CA ARG A 400 -2.47 16.74 -14.20
C ARG A 400 -3.81 16.26 -14.77
N GLU A 401 -3.99 14.98 -14.98
CA GLU A 401 -5.22 14.36 -15.47
C GLU A 401 -6.41 14.54 -14.51
N LEU A 402 -6.17 14.79 -13.21
CA LEU A 402 -7.22 15.12 -12.24
C LEU A 402 -8.04 16.36 -12.65
N ALA A 403 -7.48 17.23 -13.51
CA ALA A 403 -8.23 18.35 -14.08
C ALA A 403 -9.48 17.90 -14.87
N GLN A 404 -9.56 16.66 -15.33
CA GLN A 404 -10.74 16.11 -16.02
C GLN A 404 -11.94 15.93 -15.06
N LEU A 405 -11.68 15.74 -13.77
CA LEU A 405 -12.72 15.64 -12.74
C LEU A 405 -13.16 17.01 -12.22
N ARG A 406 -12.42 18.06 -12.56
CA ARG A 406 -12.70 19.42 -12.11
C ARG A 406 -14.00 19.94 -12.75
N GLY A 407 -14.87 20.46 -11.91
CA GLY A 407 -16.04 21.23 -12.33
C GLY A 407 -15.66 22.63 -12.83
N ASN A 408 -16.58 23.55 -12.76
CA ASN A 408 -16.28 24.95 -13.10
C ASN A 408 -15.32 25.54 -12.06
N LEU A 409 -14.18 26.03 -12.52
CA LEU A 409 -13.27 26.80 -11.68
C LEU A 409 -13.88 28.19 -11.46
N ILE A 410 -14.14 28.54 -10.20
CA ILE A 410 -14.70 29.82 -9.81
C ILE A 410 -13.82 30.46 -8.75
N LYS A 411 -13.92 31.76 -8.63
CA LYS A 411 -13.29 32.54 -7.56
C LYS A 411 -14.33 32.82 -6.49
N ILE A 412 -14.00 32.51 -5.26
CA ILE A 412 -14.83 32.78 -4.08
C ILE A 412 -14.03 33.62 -3.09
N GLU A 413 -14.67 34.58 -2.45
CA GLU A 413 -14.06 35.36 -1.37
C GLU A 413 -14.31 34.66 -0.04
N LEU A 414 -13.23 34.28 0.66
CA LEU A 414 -13.27 33.73 2.00
C LEU A 414 -12.86 34.77 3.02
N GLY A 415 -13.54 34.78 4.14
CA GLY A 415 -13.26 35.59 5.32
C GLY A 415 -13.82 34.93 6.58
N ASN A 416 -14.07 35.71 7.65
CA ASN A 416 -14.55 35.15 8.91
C ASN A 416 -15.96 34.51 8.82
N GLU A 417 -16.79 34.95 7.88
CA GLU A 417 -18.12 34.36 7.70
C GLU A 417 -18.01 33.04 6.92
N PRO A 418 -18.72 31.97 7.36
CA PRO A 418 -18.72 30.69 6.67
C PRO A 418 -19.35 30.78 5.28
N VAL A 419 -18.72 30.13 4.31
CA VAL A 419 -19.23 29.92 2.96
C VAL A 419 -19.54 28.44 2.78
N ASP A 420 -20.74 28.13 2.31
CA ASP A 420 -21.15 26.76 2.07
C ASP A 420 -20.76 26.32 0.66
N LEU A 421 -19.78 25.42 0.56
CA LEU A 421 -19.26 24.88 -0.69
C LEU A 421 -20.21 23.87 -1.34
N LYS A 422 -21.23 23.37 -0.63
CA LYS A 422 -22.23 22.38 -1.06
C LYS A 422 -21.67 20.98 -1.34
N THR A 423 -20.38 20.77 -1.16
CA THR A 423 -19.67 19.51 -1.43
C THR A 423 -18.52 19.34 -0.46
N LYS A 424 -18.12 18.09 -0.25
CA LYS A 424 -16.87 17.70 0.44
C LYS A 424 -15.78 17.30 -0.56
N SER A 425 -16.13 17.13 -1.83
CA SER A 425 -15.18 16.77 -2.89
C SER A 425 -14.87 18.01 -3.71
N PHE A 426 -13.70 18.58 -3.49
CA PHE A 426 -13.30 19.85 -4.10
C PHE A 426 -11.79 20.00 -4.26
N GLU A 427 -11.45 20.96 -5.06
CA GLU A 427 -10.10 21.52 -5.21
C GLU A 427 -10.11 22.98 -4.83
N ILE A 428 -9.16 23.39 -3.98
CA ILE A 428 -8.92 24.79 -3.61
C ILE A 428 -7.46 25.13 -3.91
N GLN A 429 -7.26 26.29 -4.56
CA GLN A 429 -5.93 26.88 -4.72
C GLN A 429 -5.95 28.31 -4.17
N THR A 430 -4.98 28.63 -3.31
CA THR A 430 -4.90 29.93 -2.66
C THR A 430 -3.49 30.22 -2.17
N THR A 431 -3.20 31.48 -1.90
CA THR A 431 -1.99 31.91 -1.18
C THR A 431 -2.41 32.71 0.04
N LEU A 432 -1.99 32.27 1.20
CA LEU A 432 -2.41 32.82 2.49
C LEU A 432 -1.25 33.51 3.21
N PRO A 433 -1.51 34.61 3.93
CA PRO A 433 -0.53 35.25 4.80
C PRO A 433 -0.37 34.44 6.09
N TRP A 434 0.76 34.58 6.74
CA TRP A 434 0.97 34.12 8.10
C TRP A 434 -0.01 34.78 9.08
N GLY A 435 -0.53 34.00 10.04
CA GLY A 435 -1.57 34.38 10.98
C GLY A 435 -2.98 33.95 10.55
N ALA A 436 -3.16 33.48 9.32
CA ALA A 436 -4.44 32.99 8.82
C ALA A 436 -4.72 31.56 9.25
N THR A 437 -6.01 31.21 9.42
CA THR A 437 -6.48 29.82 9.56
C THR A 437 -7.57 29.55 8.52
N LEU A 438 -7.32 28.58 7.65
CA LEU A 438 -8.34 28.06 6.74
C LEU A 438 -9.07 26.91 7.44
N ARG A 439 -10.35 27.11 7.72
CA ARG A 439 -11.23 26.09 8.31
C ARG A 439 -12.05 25.43 7.22
N LEU A 440 -12.05 24.10 7.20
CA LEU A 440 -12.75 23.26 6.24
C LEU A 440 -13.74 22.34 6.98
N PHE A 441 -14.76 21.87 6.27
CA PHE A 441 -15.75 20.90 6.77
C PHE A 441 -16.46 21.36 8.05
N GLU A 442 -16.75 22.65 8.16
CA GLU A 442 -17.37 23.19 9.37
C GLU A 442 -18.85 22.81 9.46
N LEU A 443 -19.21 22.21 10.59
CA LEU A 443 -20.58 21.93 11.01
C LEU A 443 -20.64 21.84 12.54
N GLY A 444 -21.14 22.86 13.21
CA GLY A 444 -21.14 22.90 14.68
C GLY A 444 -19.73 22.84 15.26
N GLU A 445 -19.43 21.77 15.99
CA GLU A 445 -18.12 21.54 16.60
C GLU A 445 -17.16 20.72 15.70
N GLN A 446 -17.62 20.28 14.53
CA GLN A 446 -16.79 19.54 13.59
C GLN A 446 -16.12 20.48 12.60
N TYR A 447 -14.82 20.33 12.39
CA TYR A 447 -14.03 21.05 11.38
C TYR A 447 -12.60 20.50 11.31
N VAL A 448 -11.88 20.94 10.29
CA VAL A 448 -10.43 20.76 10.12
C VAL A 448 -9.82 22.14 9.95
N ASP A 449 -8.76 22.45 10.68
CA ASP A 449 -8.03 23.70 10.58
C ASP A 449 -6.65 23.52 9.93
N ILE A 450 -6.35 24.38 8.98
CA ILE A 450 -5.00 24.60 8.43
C ILE A 450 -4.56 25.98 8.93
N THR A 451 -3.72 26.01 9.96
CA THR A 451 -3.30 27.25 10.63
C THR A 451 -1.86 27.59 10.25
N LEU A 452 -1.65 28.84 9.88
CA LEU A 452 -0.33 29.42 9.58
C LEU A 452 0.10 30.30 10.75
N ASP A 453 0.92 29.76 11.65
CA ASP A 453 1.39 30.50 12.82
C ASP A 453 2.45 31.55 12.43
N ALA A 454 2.14 32.82 12.68
CA ALA A 454 3.00 33.93 12.27
C ALA A 454 4.30 34.06 13.09
N GLU A 455 4.31 33.58 14.33
CA GLU A 455 5.45 33.71 15.24
C GLU A 455 6.46 32.59 15.00
N THR A 456 5.96 31.34 14.88
CA THR A 456 6.79 30.14 14.76
C THR A 456 7.09 29.75 13.33
N LYS A 457 6.39 30.32 12.34
CA LYS A 457 6.48 29.91 10.92
C LYS A 457 6.14 28.43 10.70
N VAL A 458 5.19 27.94 11.49
CA VAL A 458 4.69 26.56 11.41
C VAL A 458 3.33 26.53 10.73
N LEU A 459 3.18 25.69 9.74
CA LEU A 459 1.88 25.24 9.24
C LEU A 459 1.41 24.09 10.12
N ARG A 460 0.21 24.23 10.69
CA ARG A 460 -0.43 23.19 11.49
C ARG A 460 -1.68 22.69 10.77
N LEU A 461 -1.76 21.39 10.56
CA LEU A 461 -2.98 20.69 10.16
C LEU A 461 -3.59 20.02 11.39
N ASP A 462 -4.81 20.40 11.75
CA ASP A 462 -5.52 19.94 12.94
C ASP A 462 -6.87 19.32 12.55
N ARG A 463 -7.02 18.00 12.83
CA ARG A 463 -8.25 17.21 12.64
C ARG A 463 -8.88 16.76 13.97
N SER A 464 -8.51 17.36 15.09
CA SER A 464 -9.00 16.98 16.43
C SER A 464 -10.52 17.13 16.59
N ASN A 465 -11.13 18.04 15.82
CA ASN A 465 -12.57 18.27 15.82
C ASN A 465 -13.27 17.49 14.70
N THR A 466 -12.91 16.25 14.50
CA THR A 466 -13.52 15.34 13.53
C THR A 466 -14.00 14.05 14.22
N LEU A 467 -14.56 13.15 13.45
CA LEU A 467 -15.00 11.83 13.94
C LEU A 467 -13.86 10.79 13.95
N ILE A 468 -12.61 11.21 13.75
CA ILE A 468 -11.46 10.29 13.81
C ILE A 468 -11.40 9.62 15.20
N ARG A 469 -11.11 8.33 15.25
CA ARG A 469 -11.17 7.54 16.49
C ARG A 469 -9.81 7.34 17.12
N HIS A 470 -8.76 7.23 16.30
CA HIS A 470 -7.41 6.90 16.74
C HIS A 470 -6.36 7.69 15.95
N GLY A 471 -5.12 7.59 16.43
CA GLY A 471 -3.97 8.20 15.79
C GLY A 471 -3.77 9.66 16.16
N ASP A 472 -2.76 10.25 15.57
CA ASP A 472 -2.44 11.66 15.77
C ASP A 472 -3.50 12.56 15.12
N VAL A 473 -3.77 13.66 15.75
CA VAL A 473 -4.79 14.62 15.28
C VAL A 473 -4.21 15.98 14.90
N ILE A 474 -2.94 16.22 15.19
CA ILE A 474 -2.20 17.43 14.82
C ILE A 474 -0.94 17.02 14.08
N ARG A 475 -0.61 17.73 13.01
CA ARG A 475 0.68 17.71 12.31
C ARG A 475 1.20 19.11 12.13
N GLU A 476 2.49 19.26 12.23
CA GLU A 476 3.18 20.54 12.15
C GLU A 476 4.34 20.45 11.15
N LEU A 477 4.49 21.50 10.36
CA LEU A 477 5.56 21.64 9.36
C LEU A 477 6.12 23.06 9.42
N GLU A 478 7.42 23.18 9.68
CA GLU A 478 8.12 24.45 9.58
C GLU A 478 8.33 24.84 8.11
N LEU A 479 8.06 26.09 7.78
CA LEU A 479 8.21 26.61 6.42
C LEU A 479 9.02 27.90 6.43
N ASP A 480 9.97 27.98 5.49
CA ASP A 480 10.75 29.20 5.25
C ASP A 480 10.21 29.90 3.99
N SER A 481 9.09 30.62 4.15
CA SER A 481 8.46 31.38 3.06
C SER A 481 7.75 32.63 3.60
N GLU A 482 7.66 33.68 2.78
CA GLU A 482 6.95 34.91 3.15
C GLU A 482 5.43 34.72 3.17
N GLN A 483 4.91 33.90 2.28
CA GLN A 483 3.50 33.53 2.15
C GLN A 483 3.44 32.01 1.88
N VAL A 484 2.30 31.40 2.12
CA VAL A 484 2.11 29.97 1.93
C VAL A 484 1.09 29.74 0.82
N ALA A 485 1.56 29.18 -0.29
CA ALA A 485 0.69 28.71 -1.35
C ALA A 485 0.15 27.32 -0.97
N LEU A 486 -1.15 27.15 -1.08
CA LEU A 486 -1.86 25.91 -0.79
C LEU A 486 -2.63 25.44 -2.01
N HIS A 487 -2.40 24.20 -2.41
CA HIS A 487 -3.24 23.48 -3.36
C HIS A 487 -3.85 22.29 -2.62
N ILE A 488 -5.14 22.32 -2.38
CA ILE A 488 -5.86 21.38 -1.53
C ILE A 488 -6.77 20.52 -2.40
N LEU A 489 -6.62 19.22 -2.31
CA LEU A 489 -7.54 18.23 -2.86
C LEU A 489 -8.32 17.60 -1.71
N SER A 490 -9.63 17.51 -1.88
CA SER A 490 -10.53 16.90 -0.90
C SER A 490 -11.46 15.90 -1.58
N ASP A 491 -11.77 14.85 -0.85
CA ASP A 491 -12.84 13.91 -1.18
C ASP A 491 -13.68 13.64 0.08
N SER A 492 -14.64 12.76 0.02
CA SER A 492 -15.64 12.53 1.07
C SER A 492 -15.07 12.37 2.48
N SER A 493 -13.88 11.81 2.62
CA SER A 493 -13.22 11.55 3.92
C SER A 493 -11.71 11.72 3.90
N SER A 494 -11.19 12.61 3.07
CA SER A 494 -9.75 12.85 2.96
C SER A 494 -9.43 14.28 2.55
N VAL A 495 -8.23 14.72 2.92
CA VAL A 495 -7.62 15.97 2.49
C VAL A 495 -6.15 15.74 2.16
N GLU A 496 -5.71 16.27 1.04
CA GLU A 496 -4.30 16.32 0.64
C GLU A 496 -3.92 17.78 0.38
N VAL A 497 -2.96 18.28 1.14
CA VAL A 497 -2.50 19.67 1.11
C VAL A 497 -1.12 19.73 0.49
N PHE A 498 -1.02 20.20 -0.74
CA PHE A 498 0.23 20.47 -1.44
C PHE A 498 0.65 21.91 -1.14
N ILE A 499 1.83 22.08 -0.60
CA ILE A 499 2.32 23.31 -0.01
C ILE A 499 3.45 23.87 -0.89
N ASN A 500 3.41 25.18 -1.16
CA ASN A 500 4.40 25.90 -1.95
C ASN A 500 4.72 25.18 -3.28
N ASP A 501 3.66 24.97 -4.06
CA ASP A 501 3.72 24.28 -5.35
C ASP A 501 4.26 22.85 -5.28
N GLY A 502 4.00 22.16 -4.17
CA GLY A 502 4.36 20.75 -3.98
C GLY A 502 5.75 20.52 -3.38
N GLN A 503 6.40 21.54 -2.82
CA GLN A 503 7.65 21.36 -2.07
C GLN A 503 7.45 20.50 -0.81
N ALA A 504 6.24 20.51 -0.26
CA ALA A 504 5.82 19.62 0.82
C ALA A 504 4.37 19.19 0.61
N VAL A 505 4.00 18.04 1.19
CA VAL A 505 2.63 17.53 1.15
C VAL A 505 2.23 17.04 2.54
N MET A 506 0.98 17.27 2.92
CA MET A 506 0.35 16.73 4.13
C MET A 506 -0.94 16.01 3.75
N THR A 507 -0.99 14.72 4.01
CA THR A 507 -2.12 13.85 3.69
C THR A 507 -2.84 13.41 4.96
N GLY A 508 -4.17 13.41 4.94
CA GLY A 508 -4.95 12.95 6.08
C GLY A 508 -6.34 12.44 5.75
N ARG A 509 -6.75 11.38 6.46
CA ARG A 509 -8.14 10.97 6.54
C ARG A 509 -8.90 11.94 7.44
N VAL A 510 -10.05 12.38 6.96
CA VAL A 510 -10.90 13.36 7.62
C VAL A 510 -12.34 12.86 7.64
N PHE A 511 -12.86 12.61 8.82
CA PHE A 511 -14.23 12.11 9.01
C PHE A 511 -15.07 13.17 9.67
N THR A 512 -16.02 13.73 8.94
CA THR A 512 -17.03 14.67 9.42
C THR A 512 -18.39 14.27 8.87
N GLU A 513 -19.46 14.79 9.45
CA GLU A 513 -20.82 14.57 8.93
C GLU A 513 -20.91 14.92 7.44
N GLN A 514 -21.84 14.26 6.73
CA GLN A 514 -21.97 14.43 5.28
C GLN A 514 -22.29 15.87 4.86
N ASN A 515 -23.02 16.59 5.68
CA ASN A 515 -23.40 18.00 5.47
C ASN A 515 -22.41 19.01 6.05
N ALA A 516 -21.26 18.58 6.52
CA ALA A 516 -20.14 19.45 6.91
C ALA A 516 -19.45 20.01 5.66
N THR A 517 -20.06 21.02 5.03
CA THR A 517 -19.64 21.55 3.72
C THR A 517 -19.23 23.03 3.80
N GLN A 518 -19.25 23.62 4.98
CA GLN A 518 -18.86 25.03 5.14
C GLN A 518 -17.35 25.17 5.26
N CYS A 519 -16.83 26.28 4.74
CA CYS A 519 -15.45 26.71 4.96
C CYS A 519 -15.40 28.21 5.25
N ARG A 520 -14.33 28.65 5.91
CA ARG A 520 -14.03 30.07 6.14
C ARG A 520 -12.55 30.34 6.35
N LEU A 521 -12.17 31.58 6.21
CA LEU A 521 -10.81 32.03 6.46
C LEU A 521 -10.80 32.95 7.69
N ILE A 522 -10.20 32.50 8.79
CA ILE A 522 -10.14 33.20 10.06
C ILE A 522 -8.88 34.09 10.08
N ASN A 523 -9.02 35.31 10.60
CA ASN A 523 -7.97 36.34 10.72
C ASN A 523 -7.39 36.82 9.37
N ALA A 524 -8.05 36.53 8.26
CA ALA A 524 -7.65 37.01 6.94
C ALA A 524 -8.87 37.12 6.00
N LYS A 525 -8.64 37.70 4.83
CA LYS A 525 -9.53 37.63 3.68
C LYS A 525 -8.72 37.30 2.45
N ALA A 526 -9.21 36.40 1.64
CA ALA A 526 -8.57 36.02 0.38
C ALA A 526 -9.61 35.60 -0.65
N GLU A 527 -9.32 35.93 -1.92
CA GLU A 527 -9.96 35.27 -3.06
C GLU A 527 -9.28 33.92 -3.26
N VAL A 528 -10.05 32.86 -3.29
CA VAL A 528 -9.55 31.49 -3.54
C VAL A 528 -10.14 30.95 -4.84
N GLU A 529 -9.35 30.20 -5.58
CA GLU A 529 -9.83 29.42 -6.71
C GLU A 529 -10.44 28.11 -6.16
N PHE A 530 -11.67 27.85 -6.53
CA PHE A 530 -12.45 26.70 -6.07
C PHE A 530 -13.04 25.96 -7.27
N ALA A 531 -12.99 24.66 -7.25
CA ALA A 531 -13.75 23.78 -8.13
C ALA A 531 -14.31 22.59 -7.36
N GLU A 532 -15.55 22.23 -7.62
CA GLU A 532 -16.08 20.93 -7.24
C GLU A 532 -15.37 19.84 -8.04
N MET A 533 -14.98 18.75 -7.34
CA MET A 533 -14.43 17.55 -7.99
C MET A 533 -15.54 16.54 -8.21
N LYS A 534 -15.69 16.08 -9.45
CA LYS A 534 -16.68 15.10 -9.86
C LYS A 534 -16.20 13.68 -9.55
N ALA A 535 -17.15 12.76 -9.51
CA ALA A 535 -16.83 11.34 -9.43
C ALA A 535 -16.00 10.89 -10.65
N ALA A 536 -15.01 10.04 -10.42
CA ALA A 536 -14.35 9.33 -11.49
C ALA A 536 -15.33 8.33 -12.15
N ASP A 537 -15.19 8.12 -13.46
CA ASP A 537 -15.87 7.03 -14.16
C ASP A 537 -15.11 5.72 -13.93
N ALA A 538 -15.15 5.26 -12.68
CA ALA A 538 -14.41 4.12 -12.20
C ALA A 538 -15.33 2.98 -11.80
N ALA A 539 -15.03 1.76 -12.27
CA ALA A 539 -15.66 0.52 -11.79
C ALA A 539 -14.69 -0.17 -10.83
N LEU A 540 -14.66 0.29 -9.58
CA LEU A 540 -13.74 -0.20 -8.54
C LEU A 540 -14.18 -1.53 -7.90
N TYR A 541 -15.28 -2.09 -8.35
CA TYR A 541 -15.90 -3.31 -7.82
C TYR A 541 -16.29 -4.23 -8.97
N PRO A 542 -16.27 -5.56 -8.78
CA PRO A 542 -16.82 -6.47 -9.76
C PRO A 542 -18.32 -6.17 -9.94
N LEU A 543 -18.74 -6.08 -11.20
CA LEU A 543 -20.13 -5.88 -11.58
C LEU A 543 -20.94 -7.17 -11.44
#